data_40f030e16da6af520144dc4c4338e92b
#
_entry.id   40f030e16da6af520144dc4c4338e92b
#
_cell.length_a   1.000
_cell.length_b   1.000
_cell.length_c   1.000
_cell.angle_alpha   90.00
_cell.angle_beta   90.00
_cell.angle_gamma   90.00
#
_symmetry.space_group_name_H-M   'P 1'
#
loop_
_entity.id
_entity.type
_entity.pdbx_description
1 polymer ?
#
loop_
_entity_poly.entity_id
_entity_poly.type
_entity_poly.pdbx_seq_one_letter_code
_entity_poly.pdbx_strand_id
1 'polypeptide(L)' 'MKEKINKVGTSPQGYGIYEFNYIGDSTRYRGVMAQDVARTRPMAVDILDGGLLAVNYGMIDVDMEEV' A
#
# COMPACT_ATOMS: atom_id res chain seq x y z
N MET A 1 4.90 10.56 3.58
CA MET A 1 4.56 10.36 2.16
C MET A 1 5.53 9.38 1.53
N LYS A 2 5.05 8.65 0.55
CA LYS A 2 5.87 7.68 -0.21
C LYS A 2 6.55 8.36 -1.39
N GLU A 3 7.74 7.89 -1.74
CA GLU A 3 8.47 8.36 -2.92
C GLU A 3 9.11 7.18 -3.65
N LYS A 4 9.62 7.43 -4.86
CA LYS A 4 10.27 6.41 -5.70
C LYS A 4 9.40 5.17 -5.85
N ILE A 5 8.12 5.39 -6.15
CA ILE A 5 7.12 4.34 -6.27
C ILE A 5 7.30 3.62 -7.61
N ASN A 6 7.44 2.29 -7.55
CA ASN A 6 7.66 1.47 -8.73
C ASN A 6 6.79 0.22 -8.67
N LYS A 7 5.95 0.01 -9.69
CA LYS A 7 5.09 -1.17 -9.74
C LYS A 7 5.91 -2.40 -10.11
N VAL A 8 5.84 -3.44 -9.29
CA VAL A 8 6.63 -4.67 -9.46
C VAL A 8 5.78 -5.90 -9.75
N GLY A 9 4.47 -5.82 -9.62
CA GLY A 9 3.59 -6.95 -9.88
C GLY A 9 2.14 -6.67 -9.56
N THR A 10 1.34 -7.74 -9.56
CA THR A 10 -0.10 -7.68 -9.26
C THR A 10 -0.46 -8.91 -8.44
N SER A 11 -1.27 -8.72 -7.37
CA SER A 11 -1.71 -9.82 -6.53
C SER A 11 -2.79 -10.65 -7.21
N PRO A 12 -3.08 -11.88 -6.72
CA PRO A 12 -4.18 -12.70 -7.24
C PRO A 12 -5.54 -12.02 -7.20
N GLN A 13 -5.78 -11.12 -6.25
CA GLN A 13 -7.03 -10.35 -6.17
C GLN A 13 -7.02 -9.09 -7.05
N GLY A 14 -5.95 -8.85 -7.80
CA GLY A 14 -5.87 -7.74 -8.73
C GLY A 14 -5.28 -6.45 -8.16
N TYR A 15 -4.74 -6.47 -6.96
CA TYR A 15 -4.07 -5.29 -6.39
C TYR A 15 -2.69 -5.11 -7.00
N GLY A 16 -2.37 -3.90 -7.43
CA GLY A 16 -1.01 -3.58 -7.87
C GLY A 16 -0.05 -3.62 -6.69
N ILE A 17 1.09 -4.29 -6.88
CA ILE A 17 2.15 -4.39 -5.88
C ILE A 17 3.26 -3.42 -6.25
N TYR A 18 3.66 -2.57 -5.32
CA TYR A 18 4.62 -1.50 -5.55
C TYR A 18 5.77 -1.57 -4.55
N GLU A 19 6.96 -1.18 -5.00
CA GLU A 19 8.07 -0.88 -4.11
C GLU A 19 8.19 0.63 -3.95
N PHE A 20 8.46 1.07 -2.74
CA PHE A 20 8.52 2.49 -2.39
C PHE A 20 9.36 2.68 -1.13
N ASN A 21 9.69 3.93 -0.84
CA ASN A 21 10.18 4.31 0.48
C ASN A 21 9.40 5.55 0.96
N TYR A 22 9.39 5.75 2.26
CA TYR A 22 8.83 6.98 2.83
C TYR A 22 9.85 8.09 2.73
N ILE A 23 9.38 9.32 2.51
CA ILE A 23 10.26 10.49 2.40
C ILE A 23 11.04 10.65 3.69
N GLY A 24 12.36 10.75 3.58
CA GLY A 24 13.26 10.86 4.72
C GLY A 24 13.75 9.51 5.26
N ASP A 25 13.29 8.39 4.67
CA ASP A 25 13.70 7.05 5.07
C ASP A 25 14.27 6.32 3.85
N SER A 26 15.44 5.71 3.99
CA SER A 26 16.09 4.97 2.91
C SER A 26 15.62 3.52 2.81
N THR A 27 14.84 3.03 3.78
CA THR A 27 14.32 1.67 3.76
C THR A 27 13.25 1.52 2.70
N ARG A 28 13.37 0.51 1.85
CA ARG A 28 12.40 0.20 0.81
C ARG A 28 11.39 -0.82 1.32
N TYR A 29 10.14 -0.61 0.95
CA TYR A 29 9.04 -1.52 1.28
C TYR A 29 8.33 -1.96 0.02
N ARG A 30 7.64 -3.09 0.10
CA ARG A 30 6.77 -3.59 -0.97
C ARG A 30 5.37 -3.78 -0.41
N GLY A 31 4.39 -3.21 -1.09
CA GLY A 31 3.01 -3.30 -0.65
C GLY A 31 2.06 -2.69 -1.66
N VAL A 32 0.83 -2.42 -1.24
CA VAL A 32 -0.21 -1.85 -2.09
C VAL A 32 -0.35 -0.34 -1.87
N MET A 33 -1.01 0.33 -2.82
CA MET A 33 -1.40 1.73 -2.66
C MET A 33 -2.79 1.78 -2.04
N ALA A 34 -2.96 2.60 -1.00
CA ALA A 34 -4.24 2.73 -0.31
C ALA A 34 -5.37 3.18 -1.25
N GLN A 35 -5.07 4.04 -2.21
CA GLN A 35 -6.06 4.50 -3.18
C GLN A 35 -6.61 3.35 -4.03
N ASP A 36 -5.77 2.39 -4.40
CA ASP A 36 -6.21 1.23 -5.18
C ASP A 36 -7.09 0.30 -4.35
N VAL A 37 -6.73 0.08 -3.09
CA VAL A 37 -7.53 -0.74 -2.17
C VAL A 37 -8.87 -0.08 -1.89
N ALA A 38 -8.89 1.24 -1.72
CA ALA A 38 -10.11 1.98 -1.44
C ALA A 38 -11.14 1.87 -2.58
N ARG A 39 -10.70 1.69 -3.82
CA ARG A 39 -11.61 1.52 -4.96
C ARG A 39 -12.28 0.15 -4.99
N THR A 40 -11.58 -0.88 -4.57
CA THR A 40 -12.05 -2.27 -4.67
C THR A 40 -12.56 -2.82 -3.34
N ARG A 41 -11.96 -2.41 -2.24
CA ARG A 41 -12.33 -2.89 -0.90
C ARG A 41 -12.19 -1.75 0.12
N PRO A 42 -13.11 -0.79 0.11
CA PRO A 42 -12.99 0.39 0.97
C PRO A 42 -12.98 0.05 2.46
N MET A 43 -13.59 -1.08 2.87
CA MET A 43 -13.58 -1.49 4.27
C MET A 43 -12.20 -1.91 4.77
N ALA A 44 -11.23 -2.17 3.86
CA ALA A 44 -9.85 -2.48 4.23
C ALA A 44 -9.00 -1.22 4.38
N VAL A 45 -9.58 -0.03 4.21
CA VAL A 45 -8.85 1.25 4.32
C VAL A 45 -9.50 2.06 5.43
N ASP A 46 -8.65 2.53 6.37
CA ASP A 46 -9.06 3.45 7.42
C ASP A 46 -8.55 4.85 7.09
N ILE A 47 -9.36 5.85 7.45
CA ILE A 47 -8.97 7.25 7.34
C ILE A 47 -8.46 7.68 8.71
N LEU A 48 -7.18 8.05 8.78
CA LEU A 48 -6.56 8.51 10.00
C LEU A 48 -6.72 10.03 10.13
N ASP A 49 -6.36 10.56 11.30
CA ASP A 49 -6.34 12.01 11.52
C ASP A 49 -5.48 12.70 10.45
N GLY A 50 -5.98 13.83 9.94
CA GLY A 50 -5.30 14.55 8.86
C GLY A 50 -5.58 14.00 7.46
N GLY A 51 -6.52 13.05 7.31
CA GLY A 51 -6.91 12.50 6.01
C GLY A 51 -5.96 11.46 5.45
N LEU A 52 -5.02 10.94 6.24
CA LEU A 52 -4.12 9.88 5.82
C LEU A 52 -4.86 8.55 5.72
N LEU A 53 -4.53 7.77 4.70
CA LEU A 53 -5.14 6.45 4.48
C LEU A 53 -4.21 5.36 5.00
N ALA A 54 -4.78 4.40 5.73
CA ALA A 54 -4.08 3.23 6.22
C ALA A 54 -4.76 1.96 5.72
N VAL A 55 -3.98 1.00 5.24
CA VAL A 55 -4.50 -0.27 4.71
C VAL A 55 -4.46 -1.33 5.79
N ASN A 56 -5.58 -2.04 5.97
CA ASN A 56 -5.62 -3.23 6.80
C ASN A 56 -5.21 -4.44 5.96
N TYR A 57 -3.94 -4.80 6.02
CA TYR A 57 -3.38 -5.90 5.24
C TYR A 57 -3.96 -7.27 5.62
N GLY A 58 -4.60 -7.40 6.78
CA GLY A 58 -5.30 -8.63 7.15
C GLY A 58 -6.57 -8.89 6.36
N MET A 59 -7.06 -7.90 5.61
CA MET A 59 -8.29 -8.01 4.82
C MET A 59 -8.04 -8.18 3.31
N ILE A 60 -6.78 -8.20 2.88
CA ILE A 60 -6.40 -8.38 1.48
C ILE A 60 -5.35 -9.48 1.38
N ASP A 61 -5.03 -9.89 0.14
CA ASP A 61 -4.10 -11.00 -0.11
C ASP A 61 -2.63 -10.57 -0.26
N VAL A 62 -2.32 -9.34 0.12
CA VAL A 62 -0.97 -8.78 0.04
C VAL A 62 -0.51 -8.39 1.44
N ASP A 63 0.72 -8.75 1.79
CA ASP A 63 1.37 -8.28 3.02
C ASP A 63 2.39 -7.20 2.68
N MET A 64 2.55 -6.24 3.59
CA MET A 64 3.60 -5.25 3.46
C MET A 64 4.91 -5.86 3.92
N GLU A 65 5.94 -5.77 3.08
CA GLU A 65 7.24 -6.35 3.34
C GLU A 65 8.34 -5.31 3.18
N GLU A 66 9.39 -5.46 3.97
CA GLU A 66 10.62 -4.71 3.78
C GLU A 66 11.47 -5.42 2.72
N VAL A 67 11.92 -4.66 1.75
CA VAL A 67 12.71 -5.18 0.61
C VAL A 67 14.19 -5.27 0.97
#